data_b4176ff8e143dbdcbe96365cc9807822
#
_entry.id   b4176ff8e143dbdcbe96365cc9807822
#
_cell.length_a   1.000
_cell.length_b   1.000
_cell.length_c   1.000
_cell.angle_alpha   90.00
_cell.angle_beta   90.00
_cell.angle_gamma   90.00
#
_symmetry.space_group_name_H-M   'P 1'
#
loop_
_entity.id
_entity.type
_entity.pdbx_description
1 polymer ?
#
loop_
_entity_poly.entity_id
_entity_poly.type
_entity_poly.pdbx_seq_one_letter_code
_entity_poly.pdbx_strand_id
1 'polypeptide(L)'
;MKRTKTFKLTLGGICLALTIIFIYAGSFVPGIELTLFALSSLFTAVMILETGLGGGILLYLAASVLGLIIVPGKLAITPYICLFGYYGIVKYLIEKIPNAIAQITVKVLFFAALLCLGLLGFRELLLGSIDIPDYPVIILIAGGTVMMMLYDYIYTLVINFYIRRFQKKGIDSMKLS
;
A
#
# COMPACT_ATOMS: atom_id res chain seq x y z
N MET A 1 15.78 3.37 -19.66
CA MET A 1 17.10 2.80 -19.27
C MET A 1 16.86 1.47 -18.57
N LYS A 2 17.36 0.35 -19.08
CA LYS A 2 17.27 -0.94 -18.36
C LYS A 2 18.23 -0.87 -17.16
N ARG A 3 17.70 -0.68 -15.95
CA ARG A 3 18.50 -0.71 -14.72
C ARG A 3 19.14 -2.08 -14.54
N THR A 4 20.38 -2.13 -14.06
CA THR A 4 21.15 -3.36 -13.85
C THR A 4 20.45 -4.28 -12.85
N LYS A 5 20.65 -5.59 -12.98
CA LYS A 5 20.07 -6.58 -12.04
C LYS A 5 20.46 -6.28 -10.59
N THR A 6 21.71 -5.88 -10.36
CA THR A 6 22.24 -5.49 -9.06
C THR A 6 21.48 -4.31 -8.46
N PHE A 7 21.20 -3.25 -9.24
CA PHE A 7 20.43 -2.11 -8.77
C PHE A 7 19.01 -2.52 -8.30
N LYS A 8 18.32 -3.35 -9.06
CA LYS A 8 16.98 -3.84 -8.72
C LYS A 8 16.99 -4.64 -7.43
N LEU A 9 18.01 -5.47 -7.22
CA LEU A 9 18.14 -6.28 -6.01
C LEU A 9 18.42 -5.41 -4.77
N THR A 10 19.36 -4.47 -4.89
CA THR A 10 19.69 -3.53 -3.82
C THR A 10 18.48 -2.66 -3.43
N LEU A 11 17.79 -2.11 -4.43
CA LEU A 11 16.58 -1.32 -4.20
C LEU A 11 15.49 -2.17 -3.51
N GLY A 12 15.30 -3.41 -3.97
CA GLY A 12 14.36 -4.36 -3.35
C GLY A 12 14.67 -4.63 -1.88
N GLY A 13 15.97 -4.84 -1.55
CA GLY A 13 16.41 -5.02 -0.16
C GLY A 13 16.15 -3.80 0.72
N ILE A 14 16.43 -2.59 0.21
CA ILE A 14 16.18 -1.34 0.94
C ILE A 14 14.67 -1.13 1.14
N CYS A 15 13.87 -1.29 0.07
CA CYS A 15 12.41 -1.16 0.17
C CYS A 15 11.82 -2.18 1.14
N LEU A 16 12.30 -3.43 1.12
CA LEU A 16 11.86 -4.47 2.03
C LEU A 16 12.19 -4.13 3.49
N ALA A 17 13.42 -3.71 3.75
CA ALA A 17 13.85 -3.31 5.10
C ALA A 17 13.00 -2.16 5.64
N LEU A 18 12.79 -1.11 4.85
CA LEU A 18 11.93 0.01 5.23
C LEU A 18 10.48 -0.44 5.46
N THR A 19 9.92 -1.27 4.58
CA THR A 19 8.57 -1.84 4.76
C THR A 19 8.46 -2.56 6.09
N ILE A 20 9.40 -3.42 6.43
CA ILE A 20 9.39 -4.16 7.70
C ILE A 20 9.54 -3.23 8.91
N ILE A 21 10.38 -2.20 8.84
CA ILE A 21 10.52 -1.20 9.91
C ILE A 21 9.17 -0.52 10.17
N PHE A 22 8.46 -0.09 9.12
CA PHE A 22 7.15 0.55 9.26
C PHE A 22 6.09 -0.40 9.79
N ILE A 23 6.07 -1.66 9.34
CA ILE A 23 5.15 -2.69 9.84
C ILE A 23 5.43 -2.97 11.32
N TYR A 24 6.69 -3.14 11.69
CA TYR A 24 7.10 -3.39 13.07
C TYR A 24 6.74 -2.21 13.98
N ALA A 25 7.05 -0.98 13.57
CA ALA A 25 6.69 0.22 14.32
C ALA A 25 5.17 0.35 14.49
N GLY A 26 4.39 0.06 13.45
CA GLY A 26 2.93 0.06 13.49
C GLY A 26 2.34 -0.94 14.49
N SER A 27 3.04 -2.04 14.73
CA SER A 27 2.58 -3.07 15.69
C SER A 27 2.74 -2.66 17.15
N PHE A 28 3.54 -1.62 17.45
CA PHE A 28 3.84 -1.19 18.82
C PHE A 28 3.19 0.12 19.21
N VAL A 29 2.74 0.93 18.25
CA VAL A 29 2.23 2.28 18.54
C VAL A 29 0.72 2.33 18.26
N PRO A 30 -0.13 2.17 19.30
CA PRO A 30 -1.58 2.21 19.14
C PRO A 30 -2.05 3.56 18.57
N GLY A 31 -3.03 3.52 17.68
CA GLY A 31 -3.65 4.70 17.08
C GLY A 31 -3.02 5.21 15.78
N ILE A 32 -1.76 4.87 15.48
CA ILE A 32 -1.10 5.22 14.20
C ILE A 32 -0.77 4.00 13.33
N GLU A 33 -1.21 2.84 13.72
CA GLU A 33 -0.96 1.54 13.06
C GLU A 33 -1.29 1.60 11.57
N LEU A 34 -2.53 1.99 11.25
CA LEU A 34 -3.01 2.07 9.87
C LEU A 34 -2.21 3.07 9.02
N THR A 35 -1.78 4.19 9.63
CA THR A 35 -0.95 5.20 8.95
C THR A 35 0.41 4.63 8.58
N LEU A 36 1.05 3.90 9.50
CA LEU A 36 2.35 3.28 9.26
C LEU A 36 2.26 2.15 8.22
N PHE A 37 1.19 1.34 8.25
CA PHE A 37 0.92 0.33 7.22
C PHE A 37 0.64 0.97 5.85
N ALA A 38 -0.10 2.08 5.83
CA ALA A 38 -0.33 2.85 4.62
C ALA A 38 0.98 3.40 4.03
N LEU A 39 1.88 3.94 4.86
CA LEU A 39 3.20 4.41 4.44
C LEU A 39 4.08 3.26 3.93
N SER A 40 4.03 2.09 4.60
CA SER A 40 4.82 0.93 4.18
C SER A 40 4.46 0.45 2.77
N SER A 41 3.20 0.59 2.37
CA SER A 41 2.73 0.20 1.03
C SER A 41 3.31 1.06 -0.10
N LEU A 42 3.75 2.29 0.19
CA LEU A 42 4.40 3.15 -0.81
C LEU A 42 5.68 2.55 -1.37
N PHE A 43 6.40 1.76 -0.58
CA PHE A 43 7.60 1.06 -1.06
C PHE A 43 7.27 0.00 -2.11
N THR A 44 6.09 -0.63 -2.01
CA THR A 44 5.58 -1.52 -3.06
C THR A 44 5.36 -0.78 -4.37
N ALA A 45 4.82 0.45 -4.32
CA ALA A 45 4.68 1.28 -5.53
C ALA A 45 6.03 1.67 -6.13
N VAL A 46 6.99 2.11 -5.30
CA VAL A 46 8.34 2.43 -5.77
C VAL A 46 8.95 1.21 -6.48
N MET A 47 8.79 0.02 -5.91
CA MET A 47 9.30 -1.21 -6.51
C MET A 47 8.61 -1.53 -7.84
N ILE A 48 7.29 -1.32 -7.96
CA ILE A 48 6.56 -1.48 -9.23
C ILE A 48 7.08 -0.51 -10.29
N LEU A 49 7.31 0.75 -9.94
CA LEU A 49 7.80 1.78 -10.86
C LEU A 49 9.21 1.47 -11.40
N GLU A 50 10.08 0.89 -10.57
CA GLU A 50 11.48 0.66 -10.92
C GLU A 50 11.75 -0.71 -11.54
N THR A 51 10.97 -1.73 -11.17
CA THR A 51 11.22 -3.13 -11.55
C THR A 51 10.05 -3.78 -12.29
N GLY A 52 8.88 -3.12 -12.29
CA GLY A 52 7.65 -3.62 -12.85
C GLY A 52 6.80 -4.42 -11.84
N LEU A 53 5.64 -4.87 -12.28
CA LEU A 53 4.65 -5.56 -11.45
C LEU A 53 5.21 -6.74 -10.67
N GLY A 54 6.06 -7.56 -11.32
CA GLY A 54 6.68 -8.73 -10.67
C GLY A 54 7.53 -8.37 -9.45
N GLY A 55 8.27 -7.26 -9.51
CA GLY A 55 9.04 -6.78 -8.36
C GLY A 55 8.17 -6.30 -7.21
N GLY A 56 7.05 -5.64 -7.51
CA GLY A 56 6.08 -5.24 -6.48
C GLY A 56 5.42 -6.43 -5.79
N ILE A 57 5.02 -7.45 -6.57
CA ILE A 57 4.45 -8.69 -6.01
C ILE A 57 5.46 -9.40 -5.12
N LEU A 58 6.72 -9.52 -5.57
CA LEU A 58 7.78 -10.16 -4.79
C LEU A 58 8.03 -9.41 -3.48
N LEU A 59 8.07 -8.07 -3.52
CA LEU A 59 8.24 -7.25 -2.32
C LEU A 59 7.09 -7.45 -1.34
N TYR A 60 5.84 -7.43 -1.81
CA TYR A 60 4.66 -7.67 -0.99
C TYR A 60 4.68 -9.03 -0.32
N LEU A 61 4.96 -10.09 -1.07
CA LEU A 61 5.04 -11.45 -0.52
C LEU A 61 6.17 -11.58 0.51
N ALA A 62 7.36 -11.07 0.18
CA ALA A 62 8.49 -11.09 1.10
C ALA A 62 8.21 -10.30 2.39
N ALA A 63 7.61 -9.11 2.28
CA ALA A 63 7.24 -8.30 3.44
C ALA A 63 6.15 -8.96 4.29
N SER A 64 5.17 -9.62 3.67
CA SER A 64 4.12 -10.35 4.38
C SER A 64 4.68 -11.53 5.16
N VAL A 65 5.53 -12.35 4.53
CA VAL A 65 6.15 -13.50 5.19
C VAL A 65 7.08 -13.07 6.32
N LEU A 66 7.98 -12.11 6.07
CA LEU A 66 8.90 -11.60 7.10
C LEU A 66 8.14 -10.90 8.23
N GLY A 67 7.12 -10.13 7.90
CA GLY A 67 6.29 -9.47 8.90
C GLY A 67 5.59 -10.47 9.83
N LEU A 68 5.04 -11.56 9.30
CA LEU A 68 4.44 -12.65 10.10
C LEU A 68 5.46 -13.35 11.03
N ILE A 69 6.73 -13.36 10.67
CA ILE A 69 7.79 -13.94 11.49
C ILE A 69 8.26 -12.96 12.57
N ILE A 70 8.46 -11.69 12.20
CA ILE A 70 9.11 -10.68 13.04
C ILE A 70 8.14 -10.02 14.02
N VAL A 71 6.87 -9.79 13.59
CA VAL A 71 5.87 -9.10 14.43
C VAL A 71 5.34 -10.04 15.50
N PRO A 72 5.43 -9.69 16.81
CA PRO A 72 5.00 -10.57 17.90
C PRO A 72 3.50 -10.88 17.89
N GLY A 73 2.66 -9.89 17.52
CA GLY A 73 1.22 -10.04 17.38
C GLY A 73 0.83 -10.35 15.93
N LYS A 74 0.60 -11.62 15.59
CA LYS A 74 0.26 -12.02 14.21
C LYS A 74 -1.01 -11.35 13.69
N LEU A 75 -1.93 -10.98 14.57
CA LEU A 75 -3.15 -10.25 14.22
C LEU A 75 -2.85 -8.78 13.85
N ALA A 76 -1.84 -8.18 14.45
CA ALA A 76 -1.48 -6.79 14.20
C ALA A 76 -1.04 -6.52 12.75
N ILE A 77 -0.46 -7.50 12.06
CA ILE A 77 -0.03 -7.35 10.66
C ILE A 77 -1.17 -7.57 9.65
N THR A 78 -2.31 -8.11 10.08
CA THR A 78 -3.43 -8.43 9.19
C THR A 78 -3.91 -7.24 8.36
N PRO A 79 -4.06 -6.02 8.90
CA PRO A 79 -4.44 -4.85 8.09
C PRO A 79 -3.43 -4.55 6.97
N TYR A 80 -2.13 -4.76 7.22
CA TYR A 80 -1.14 -4.63 6.16
C TYR A 80 -1.36 -5.66 5.06
N ILE A 81 -1.49 -6.93 5.41
CA ILE A 81 -1.63 -8.02 4.43
C ILE A 81 -2.94 -7.89 3.64
N CYS A 82 -4.06 -7.57 4.34
CA CYS A 82 -5.39 -7.57 3.73
C CYS A 82 -5.79 -6.25 3.07
N LEU A 83 -5.18 -5.11 3.45
CA LEU A 83 -5.59 -3.78 2.97
C LEU A 83 -4.46 -3.07 2.22
N PHE A 84 -3.34 -2.83 2.89
CA PHE A 84 -2.32 -1.90 2.43
C PHE A 84 -1.25 -2.54 1.53
N GLY A 85 -0.77 -3.73 1.88
CA GLY A 85 0.42 -4.31 1.27
C GLY A 85 0.30 -4.53 -0.24
N TYR A 86 -0.84 -5.03 -0.72
CA TYR A 86 -1.08 -5.27 -2.14
C TYR A 86 -1.75 -4.09 -2.86
N TYR A 87 -2.14 -3.03 -2.13
CA TYR A 87 -2.86 -1.91 -2.73
C TYR A 87 -2.10 -1.28 -3.90
N GLY A 88 -0.78 -1.12 -3.79
CA GLY A 88 0.04 -0.63 -4.91
C GLY A 88 -0.09 -1.45 -6.19
N ILE A 89 -0.27 -2.77 -6.07
CA ILE A 89 -0.47 -3.69 -7.18
C ILE A 89 -1.86 -3.47 -7.80
N VAL A 90 -2.90 -3.43 -6.96
CA VAL A 90 -4.28 -3.18 -7.39
C VAL A 90 -4.40 -1.82 -8.07
N LYS A 91 -3.84 -0.78 -7.47
CA LYS A 91 -3.80 0.56 -8.05
C LYS A 91 -3.16 0.57 -9.43
N TYR A 92 -2.00 -0.05 -9.59
CA TYR A 92 -1.31 -0.16 -10.87
C TYR A 92 -2.18 -0.83 -11.95
N LEU A 93 -2.97 -1.85 -11.56
CA LEU A 93 -3.88 -2.54 -12.48
C LEU A 93 -5.08 -1.66 -12.85
N ILE A 94 -5.69 -0.99 -11.88
CA ILE A 94 -6.85 -0.11 -12.10
C ILE A 94 -6.46 1.09 -12.97
N GLU A 95 -5.31 1.68 -12.75
CA GLU A 95 -4.83 2.85 -13.52
C GLU A 95 -4.47 2.53 -14.98
N LYS A 96 -4.46 1.26 -15.39
CA LYS A 96 -4.40 0.87 -16.80
C LYS A 96 -5.72 1.07 -17.56
N ILE A 97 -6.83 1.25 -16.86
CA ILE A 97 -8.14 1.49 -17.47
C ILE A 97 -8.12 2.89 -18.09
N PRO A 98 -8.44 3.06 -19.38
CA PRO A 98 -8.32 4.36 -20.07
C PRO A 98 -9.37 5.40 -19.61
N ASN A 99 -10.44 4.97 -18.96
CA ASN A 99 -11.54 5.84 -18.54
C ASN A 99 -11.41 6.21 -17.05
N ALA A 100 -11.24 7.51 -16.76
CA ALA A 100 -11.08 8.04 -15.40
C ALA A 100 -12.32 7.76 -14.52
N ILE A 101 -13.53 7.83 -15.08
CA ILE A 101 -14.77 7.53 -14.34
C ILE A 101 -14.79 6.05 -13.93
N ALA A 102 -14.45 5.16 -14.86
CA ALA A 102 -14.36 3.73 -14.58
C ALA A 102 -13.29 3.41 -13.52
N GLN A 103 -12.14 4.09 -13.53
CA GLN A 103 -11.12 3.94 -12.48
C GLN A 103 -11.68 4.29 -11.09
N ILE A 104 -12.35 5.45 -10.96
CA ILE A 104 -12.93 5.88 -9.70
C ILE A 104 -14.00 4.91 -9.23
N THR A 105 -14.90 4.49 -10.13
CA THR A 105 -15.96 3.52 -9.79
C THR A 105 -15.39 2.20 -9.29
N VAL A 106 -14.39 1.66 -9.98
CA VAL A 106 -13.74 0.39 -9.58
C VAL A 106 -13.02 0.56 -8.23
N LYS A 107 -12.36 1.69 -7.97
CA LYS A 107 -11.72 1.97 -6.67
C LYS A 107 -12.75 2.03 -5.54
N VAL A 108 -13.85 2.75 -5.73
CA VAL A 108 -14.93 2.84 -4.73
C VAL A 108 -15.54 1.48 -4.43
N LEU A 109 -15.88 0.71 -5.47
CA LEU A 109 -16.42 -0.64 -5.31
C LEU A 109 -15.43 -1.58 -4.61
N PHE A 110 -14.16 -1.51 -4.98
CA PHE A 110 -13.10 -2.30 -4.35
C PHE A 110 -12.97 -1.97 -2.86
N PHE A 111 -12.90 -0.70 -2.46
CA PHE A 111 -12.80 -0.30 -1.07
C PHE A 111 -14.05 -0.64 -0.27
N ALA A 112 -15.24 -0.40 -0.84
CA ALA A 112 -16.50 -0.75 -0.18
C ALA A 112 -16.63 -2.25 0.04
N ALA A 113 -16.29 -3.08 -0.97
CA ALA A 113 -16.31 -4.53 -0.84
C ALA A 113 -15.30 -5.02 0.22
N LEU A 114 -14.10 -4.45 0.23
CA LEU A 114 -13.04 -4.80 1.16
C LEU A 114 -13.42 -4.46 2.61
N LEU A 115 -14.01 -3.27 2.84
CA LEU A 115 -14.51 -2.87 4.15
C LEU A 115 -15.72 -3.70 4.57
N CYS A 116 -16.62 -4.02 3.65
CA CYS A 116 -17.77 -4.88 3.91
C CYS A 116 -17.32 -6.27 4.36
N LEU A 117 -16.42 -6.90 3.62
CA LEU A 117 -15.85 -8.21 3.98
C LEU A 117 -15.12 -8.15 5.33
N GLY A 118 -14.38 -7.08 5.58
CA GLY A 118 -13.66 -6.91 6.82
C GLY A 118 -14.55 -6.69 8.03
N LEU A 119 -15.53 -5.81 7.92
CA LEU A 119 -16.44 -5.49 9.03
C LEU A 119 -17.44 -6.62 9.31
N LEU A 120 -17.92 -7.34 8.29
CA LEU A 120 -18.89 -8.41 8.46
C LEU A 120 -18.25 -9.76 8.74
N GLY A 121 -17.07 -10.05 8.15
CA GLY A 121 -16.43 -11.36 8.26
C GLY A 121 -15.33 -11.45 9.32
N PHE A 122 -14.58 -10.37 9.52
CA PHE A 122 -13.34 -10.38 10.33
C PHE A 122 -13.18 -9.10 11.15
N ARG A 123 -14.26 -8.65 11.81
CA ARG A 123 -14.28 -7.41 12.58
C ARG A 123 -13.11 -7.32 13.58
N GLU A 124 -12.88 -8.38 14.34
CA GLU A 124 -11.80 -8.45 15.33
C GLU A 124 -10.40 -8.45 14.70
N LEU A 125 -10.27 -9.02 13.49
CA LEU A 125 -9.01 -9.11 12.74
C LEU A 125 -8.60 -7.80 12.07
N LEU A 126 -9.58 -6.99 11.62
CA LEU A 126 -9.34 -5.72 10.93
C LEU A 126 -9.19 -4.54 11.87
N LEU A 127 -9.95 -4.56 12.94
CA LEU A 127 -10.05 -3.45 13.88
C LEU A 127 -9.22 -3.67 15.14
N GLY A 128 -8.80 -4.91 15.39
CA GLY A 128 -7.99 -5.25 16.56
C GLY A 128 -8.67 -4.78 17.84
N SER A 129 -7.98 -3.94 18.60
CA SER A 129 -8.45 -3.34 19.86
C SER A 129 -9.15 -1.99 19.69
N ILE A 130 -9.50 -1.59 18.46
CA ILE A 130 -10.21 -0.32 18.23
C ILE A 130 -11.67 -0.51 18.62
N ASP A 131 -12.08 0.09 19.73
CA ASP A 131 -13.47 0.19 20.13
C ASP A 131 -14.21 1.12 19.17
N ILE A 132 -15.02 0.53 18.29
CA ILE A 132 -15.90 1.31 17.42
C ILE A 132 -17.21 1.52 18.17
N PRO A 133 -17.65 2.78 18.32
CA PRO A 133 -18.98 3.09 18.82
C PRO A 133 -20.06 2.36 18.00
N ASP A 134 -21.20 2.04 18.60
CA ASP A 134 -22.33 1.34 17.96
C ASP A 134 -23.00 2.17 16.86
N TYR A 135 -22.22 2.55 15.84
CA TYR A 135 -22.75 3.19 14.63
C TYR A 135 -23.28 2.13 13.64
N PRO A 136 -24.32 2.47 12.86
CA PRO A 136 -24.75 1.62 11.77
C PRO A 136 -23.61 1.27 10.84
N VAL A 137 -23.46 -0.02 10.51
CA VAL A 137 -22.38 -0.55 9.66
C VAL A 137 -22.25 0.22 8.33
N ILE A 138 -23.37 0.71 7.81
CA ILE A 138 -23.42 1.52 6.57
C ILE A 138 -22.59 2.82 6.71
N ILE A 139 -22.68 3.50 7.86
CA ILE A 139 -21.94 4.73 8.12
C ILE A 139 -20.44 4.44 8.22
N LEU A 140 -20.07 3.32 8.83
CA LEU A 140 -18.67 2.89 8.92
C LEU A 140 -18.09 2.54 7.54
N ILE A 141 -18.85 1.84 6.69
CA ILE A 141 -18.42 1.52 5.32
C ILE A 141 -18.30 2.80 4.50
N ALA A 142 -19.27 3.72 4.58
CA ALA A 142 -19.23 4.97 3.82
C ALA A 142 -18.04 5.85 4.26
N GLY A 143 -17.86 6.06 5.57
CA GLY A 143 -16.75 6.83 6.12
C GLY A 143 -15.40 6.20 5.81
N GLY A 144 -15.26 4.89 5.97
CA GLY A 144 -14.06 4.15 5.63
C GLY A 144 -13.73 4.22 4.14
N THR A 145 -14.73 4.16 3.26
CA THR A 145 -14.52 4.31 1.81
C THR A 145 -14.00 5.71 1.46
N VAL A 146 -14.56 6.77 2.06
CA VAL A 146 -14.06 8.15 1.89
C VAL A 146 -12.61 8.26 2.36
N MET A 147 -12.29 7.69 3.52
CA MET A 147 -10.91 7.70 4.06
C MET A 147 -9.93 6.95 3.13
N MET A 148 -10.35 5.83 2.57
CA MET A 148 -9.55 5.08 1.59
C MET A 148 -9.38 5.83 0.27
N MET A 149 -10.35 6.63 -0.17
CA MET A 149 -10.21 7.50 -1.34
C MET A 149 -9.22 8.65 -1.08
N LEU A 150 -9.23 9.23 0.11
CA LEU A 150 -8.20 10.20 0.53
C LEU A 150 -6.80 9.57 0.54
N TYR A 151 -6.70 8.35 1.06
CA TYR A 151 -5.46 7.58 1.01
C TYR A 151 -4.98 7.36 -0.44
N ASP A 152 -5.87 6.94 -1.36
CA ASP A 152 -5.52 6.79 -2.79
C ASP A 152 -5.02 8.10 -3.40
N TYR A 153 -5.65 9.23 -3.06
CA TYR A 153 -5.22 10.54 -3.52
C TYR A 153 -3.81 10.90 -3.03
N ILE A 154 -3.55 10.74 -1.74
CA ILE A 154 -2.21 10.95 -1.15
C ILE A 154 -1.18 10.02 -1.79
N TYR A 155 -1.54 8.76 -1.96
CA TYR A 155 -0.70 7.76 -2.61
C TYR A 155 -0.31 8.19 -4.03
N THR A 156 -1.27 8.72 -4.81
CA THR A 156 -1.03 9.26 -6.15
C THR A 156 -0.09 10.46 -6.12
N LEU A 157 -0.26 11.39 -5.15
CA LEU A 157 0.64 12.54 -4.99
C LEU A 157 2.09 12.10 -4.73
N VAL A 158 2.29 11.12 -3.85
CA VAL A 158 3.62 10.61 -3.51
C VAL A 158 4.27 9.93 -4.73
N ILE A 159 3.52 9.10 -5.45
CA ILE A 159 3.99 8.49 -6.70
C ILE A 159 4.41 9.55 -7.73
N ASN A 160 3.56 10.55 -7.96
CA ASN A 160 3.85 11.62 -8.92
C ASN A 160 5.07 12.44 -8.50
N PHE A 161 5.22 12.72 -7.20
CA PHE A 161 6.41 13.38 -6.66
C PHE A 161 7.67 12.56 -6.91
N TYR A 162 7.61 11.24 -6.65
CA TYR A 162 8.71 10.31 -6.91
C TYR A 162 9.11 10.31 -8.40
N ILE A 163 8.14 10.19 -9.31
CA ILE A 163 8.38 10.17 -10.76
C ILE A 163 9.03 11.49 -11.20
N ARG A 164 8.50 12.64 -10.76
CA ARG A 164 9.05 13.96 -11.14
C ARG A 164 10.45 14.16 -10.62
N ARG A 165 10.78 13.68 -9.42
CA ARG A 165 12.09 13.91 -8.80
C ARG A 165 13.16 12.95 -9.28
N PHE A 166 12.84 11.68 -9.43
CA PHE A 166 13.83 10.62 -9.69
C PHE A 166 13.84 10.13 -11.12
N GLN A 167 12.72 10.09 -11.81
CA GLN A 167 12.69 9.65 -13.21
C GLN A 167 12.98 10.78 -14.19
N LYS A 168 12.56 12.03 -13.93
CA LYS A 168 12.83 13.18 -14.79
C LYS A 168 14.33 13.58 -14.77
N LYS A 169 14.99 13.46 -13.63
CA LYS A 169 16.44 13.71 -13.50
C LYS A 169 17.29 12.73 -14.37
N GLY A 170 16.79 11.50 -14.58
CA GLY A 170 17.45 10.53 -15.45
C GLY A 170 17.37 10.87 -16.95
N ILE A 171 16.36 11.65 -17.34
CA ILE A 171 16.20 12.09 -18.75
C ILE A 171 17.05 13.34 -19.03
N ASP A 172 17.13 14.27 -18.08
CA ASP A 172 17.93 15.50 -18.25
C ASP A 172 19.44 15.24 -18.21
N SER A 173 19.89 14.28 -17.40
CA SER A 173 21.33 13.90 -17.40
C SER A 173 21.78 13.20 -18.68
N MET A 174 20.85 12.62 -19.47
CA MET A 174 21.15 11.98 -20.74
C MET A 174 21.16 12.95 -21.92
N LYS A 175 20.61 14.17 -21.76
CA LYS A 175 20.67 15.24 -22.77
C LYS A 175 21.96 16.08 -22.73
N LEU A 176 22.76 15.92 -21.68
CA LEU A 176 24.01 16.68 -21.46
C LEU A 176 25.28 15.84 -21.68
N SER A 177 25.15 14.61 -22.17
CA SER A 177 26.22 13.72 -22.61
C SER A 177 26.10 13.43 -24.10
#